data_64400ba34cff4d6740d5313d3785487c
#
_entry.id   64400ba34cff4d6740d5313d3785487c
#
_cell.length_a   1.000
_cell.length_b   1.000
_cell.length_c   1.000
_cell.angle_alpha   90.00
_cell.angle_beta   90.00
_cell.angle_gamma   90.00
#
_symmetry.space_group_name_H-M   'P 1'
#
loop_
_entity.id
_entity.type
_entity.pdbx_description
1 polymer ?
#
loop_
_entity_poly.entity_id
_entity_poly.type
_entity_poly.pdbx_seq_one_letter_code
_entity_poly.pdbx_strand_id
1 'polypeptide(L)'
;LVYLAIQVRENSKIQTITTYNSVVGGFSELYSWAGTTRELAAVSRYLFNEKDRELTPDEKQQLDLMFHQFGNHMLRIHKLYESGIMTKEEWLPIALEMDFMINASEYGREYKIFRPSLEKVWAAIDTGAKEQMQNLRAA
;
A
#
# COMPACT_ATOMS: atom_id res chain seq x y z
N LEU A 1 12.35 39.33 -7.98
CA LEU A 1 11.10 38.59 -8.31
C LEU A 1 11.40 37.29 -9.05
N VAL A 2 12.21 37.28 -10.11
CA VAL A 2 12.58 36.08 -10.86
C VAL A 2 13.34 35.08 -9.97
N TYR A 3 14.29 35.53 -9.19
CA TYR A 3 15.05 34.71 -8.25
C TYR A 3 14.15 34.07 -7.20
N LEU A 4 13.24 34.84 -6.63
CA LEU A 4 12.26 34.32 -5.65
C LEU A 4 11.32 33.26 -6.26
N ALA A 5 10.85 33.48 -7.48
CA ALA A 5 10.01 32.52 -8.20
C ALA A 5 10.74 31.19 -8.47
N ILE A 6 12.01 31.26 -8.87
CA ILE A 6 12.86 30.09 -9.06
C ILE A 6 13.05 29.34 -7.73
N GLN A 7 13.34 30.07 -6.65
CA GLN A 7 13.56 29.48 -5.33
C GLN A 7 12.29 28.80 -4.79
N VAL A 8 11.13 29.41 -4.95
CA VAL A 8 9.84 28.80 -4.59
C VAL A 8 9.58 27.53 -5.39
N ARG A 9 9.87 27.54 -6.69
CA ARG A 9 9.71 26.38 -7.55
C ARG A 9 10.63 25.23 -7.14
N GLU A 10 11.90 25.50 -6.86
CA GLU A 10 12.85 24.45 -6.43
C GLU A 10 12.51 23.91 -5.05
N ASN A 11 12.07 24.75 -4.11
CA ASN A 11 11.60 24.31 -2.80
C ASN A 11 10.34 23.41 -2.91
N SER A 12 9.42 23.74 -3.81
CA SER A 12 8.23 22.92 -4.06
C SER A 12 8.58 21.55 -4.62
N LYS A 13 9.58 21.47 -5.53
CA LYS A 13 10.09 20.18 -6.04
C LYS A 13 10.71 19.34 -4.92
N ILE A 14 11.54 19.94 -4.09
CA ILE A 14 12.19 19.25 -2.96
C ILE A 14 11.13 18.73 -1.99
N GLN A 15 10.13 19.53 -1.66
CA GLN A 15 9.00 19.09 -0.82
C GLN A 15 8.24 17.92 -1.43
N THR A 16 7.96 17.97 -2.72
CA THR A 16 7.27 16.90 -3.44
C THR A 16 8.05 15.58 -3.37
N ILE A 17 9.37 15.63 -3.66
CA ILE A 17 10.25 14.46 -3.58
C ILE A 17 10.33 13.92 -2.15
N THR A 18 10.47 14.80 -1.16
CA THR A 18 10.51 14.40 0.26
C THR A 18 9.24 13.73 0.69
N THR A 19 8.07 14.27 0.30
CA THR A 19 6.77 13.69 0.59
C THR A 19 6.61 12.32 -0.06
N TYR A 20 6.96 12.20 -1.34
CA TYR A 20 6.95 10.92 -2.06
C TYR A 20 7.81 9.87 -1.36
N ASN A 21 9.07 10.18 -1.07
CA ASN A 21 10.00 9.26 -0.42
C ASN A 21 9.52 8.85 0.97
N SER A 22 8.96 9.77 1.75
CA SER A 22 8.41 9.49 3.07
C SER A 22 7.23 8.51 3.01
N VAL A 23 6.31 8.70 2.06
CA VAL A 23 5.14 7.83 1.93
C VAL A 23 5.53 6.44 1.41
N VAL A 24 6.35 6.36 0.37
CA VAL A 24 6.81 5.09 -0.20
C VAL A 24 7.74 4.36 0.77
N GLY A 25 8.63 5.09 1.45
CA GLY A 25 9.50 4.53 2.48
C GLY A 25 8.71 3.95 3.67
N GLY A 26 7.65 4.62 4.10
CA GLY A 26 6.75 4.12 5.14
C GLY A 26 6.10 2.78 4.79
N PHE A 27 5.79 2.58 3.50
CA PHE A 27 5.28 1.29 3.02
C PHE A 27 6.35 0.18 3.11
N SER A 28 7.59 0.48 2.73
CA SER A 28 8.72 -0.45 2.87
C SER A 28 9.02 -0.78 4.33
N GLU A 29 8.92 0.18 5.24
CA GLU A 29 9.05 -0.04 6.69
C GLU A 29 7.99 -1.00 7.23
N LEU A 30 6.76 -0.92 6.74
CA LEU A 30 5.69 -1.82 7.13
C LEU A 30 6.02 -3.27 6.76
N TYR A 31 6.54 -3.53 5.57
CA TYR A 31 7.00 -4.85 5.16
C TYR A 31 8.17 -5.35 6.02
N SER A 32 9.15 -4.49 6.26
CA SER A 32 10.29 -4.79 7.11
C SER A 32 9.85 -5.16 8.52
N TRP A 33 8.95 -4.39 9.10
CA TRP A 33 8.39 -4.64 10.43
C TRP A 33 7.66 -5.98 10.49
N ALA A 34 6.83 -6.31 9.51
CA ALA A 34 6.12 -7.58 9.45
C ALA A 34 7.05 -8.81 9.38
N GLY A 35 8.27 -8.65 8.86
CA GLY A 35 9.28 -9.71 8.77
C GLY A 35 10.26 -9.80 9.93
N THR A 36 10.31 -8.80 10.82
CA THR A 36 11.39 -8.69 11.83
C THR A 36 11.10 -9.36 13.17
N THR A 37 9.86 -9.64 13.51
CA THR A 37 9.50 -10.34 14.76
C THR A 37 8.97 -11.73 14.48
N ARG A 38 9.23 -12.66 15.39
CA ARG A 38 8.77 -14.05 15.26
C ARG A 38 7.25 -14.13 15.24
N GLU A 39 6.58 -13.31 16.06
CA GLU A 39 5.14 -13.25 16.18
C GLU A 39 4.49 -12.74 14.89
N LEU A 40 5.03 -11.68 14.31
CA LEU A 40 4.54 -11.11 13.06
C LEU A 40 4.83 -12.01 11.86
N ALA A 41 5.96 -12.71 11.86
CA ALA A 41 6.27 -13.71 10.84
C ALA A 41 5.27 -14.88 10.89
N ALA A 42 4.85 -15.30 12.08
CA ALA A 42 3.83 -16.33 12.25
C ALA A 42 2.47 -15.90 11.70
N VAL A 43 2.07 -14.65 11.95
CA VAL A 43 0.85 -14.04 11.43
C VAL A 43 0.92 -13.90 9.90
N SER A 44 2.07 -13.51 9.35
CA SER A 44 2.27 -13.43 7.89
C SER A 44 2.15 -14.80 7.23
N ARG A 45 2.69 -15.87 7.84
CA ARG A 45 2.52 -17.24 7.33
C ARG A 45 1.07 -17.67 7.28
N TYR A 46 0.27 -17.29 8.28
CA TYR A 46 -1.17 -17.56 8.26
C TYR A 46 -1.84 -16.97 7.01
N LEU A 47 -1.52 -15.73 6.66
CA LEU A 47 -2.11 -15.06 5.49
C LEU A 47 -1.83 -15.78 4.16
N PHE A 48 -0.62 -16.33 4.00
CA PHE A 48 -0.15 -16.83 2.71
C PHE A 48 -0.07 -18.37 2.63
N ASN A 49 0.23 -19.05 3.72
CA ASN A 49 0.60 -20.47 3.69
C ASN A 49 -0.25 -21.37 4.61
N GLU A 50 -0.76 -20.87 5.72
CA GLU A 50 -1.39 -21.66 6.79
C GLU A 50 -2.85 -21.23 7.04
N LYS A 51 -3.63 -21.12 5.98
CA LYS A 51 -4.99 -20.53 6.00
C LYS A 51 -6.00 -21.26 6.90
N ASP A 52 -5.78 -22.56 7.15
CA ASP A 52 -6.68 -23.39 7.96
C ASP A 52 -6.38 -23.38 9.45
N ARG A 53 -5.30 -22.70 9.85
CA ARG A 53 -4.93 -22.58 11.25
C ARG A 53 -5.80 -21.55 11.97
N GLU A 54 -6.30 -21.90 13.14
CA GLU A 54 -6.98 -20.93 14.00
C GLU A 54 -5.98 -19.88 14.55
N LEU A 55 -6.42 -18.64 14.51
CA LEU A 55 -5.67 -17.52 15.11
C LEU A 55 -6.02 -17.37 16.57
N THR A 56 -4.99 -17.11 17.38
CA THR A 56 -5.21 -16.66 18.77
C THR A 56 -5.82 -15.25 18.79
N PRO A 57 -6.46 -14.82 19.90
CA PRO A 57 -6.96 -13.45 20.03
C PRO A 57 -5.88 -12.38 19.80
N ASP A 58 -4.66 -12.62 20.29
CA ASP A 58 -3.54 -11.70 20.11
C ASP A 58 -3.10 -11.62 18.65
N GLU A 59 -3.06 -12.74 17.95
CA GLU A 59 -2.75 -12.79 16.52
C GLU A 59 -3.81 -12.08 15.68
N LYS A 60 -5.09 -12.22 16.02
CA LYS A 60 -6.18 -11.46 15.38
C LYS A 60 -5.99 -9.95 15.56
N GLN A 61 -5.68 -9.51 16.75
CA GLN A 61 -5.43 -8.10 17.02
C GLN A 61 -4.20 -7.58 16.26
N GLN A 62 -3.14 -8.36 16.17
CA GLN A 62 -1.96 -8.01 15.38
C GLN A 62 -2.30 -7.87 13.89
N LEU A 63 -3.10 -8.78 13.34
CA LEU A 63 -3.59 -8.68 11.97
C LEU A 63 -4.45 -7.45 11.74
N ASP A 64 -5.37 -7.15 12.64
CA ASP A 64 -6.23 -5.97 12.55
C ASP A 64 -5.40 -4.69 12.49
N LEU A 65 -4.42 -4.55 13.37
CA LEU A 65 -3.52 -3.41 13.40
C LEU A 65 -2.65 -3.32 12.14
N MET A 66 -2.13 -4.45 11.67
CA MET A 66 -1.31 -4.52 10.46
C MET A 66 -2.10 -4.09 9.23
N PHE A 67 -3.31 -4.61 9.04
CA PHE A 67 -4.17 -4.23 7.93
C PHE A 67 -4.66 -2.79 8.03
N HIS A 68 -4.88 -2.30 9.24
CA HIS A 68 -5.24 -0.89 9.45
C HIS A 68 -4.11 0.05 9.01
N GLN A 69 -2.89 -0.25 9.38
CA GLN A 69 -1.71 0.51 8.93
C GLN A 69 -1.52 0.39 7.41
N PHE A 70 -1.66 -0.81 6.88
CA PHE A 70 -1.60 -1.06 5.44
C PHE A 70 -2.64 -0.24 4.68
N GLY A 71 -3.89 -0.22 5.13
CA GLY A 71 -4.96 0.59 4.54
C GLY A 71 -4.66 2.10 4.56
N ASN A 72 -4.08 2.58 5.65
CA ASN A 72 -3.67 3.98 5.75
C ASN A 72 -2.52 4.32 4.78
N HIS A 73 -1.56 3.42 4.59
CA HIS A 73 -0.49 3.60 3.61
C HIS A 73 -1.02 3.58 2.18
N MET A 74 -1.93 2.65 1.86
CA MET A 74 -2.59 2.61 0.55
C MET A 74 -3.32 3.91 0.24
N LEU A 75 -4.03 4.46 1.22
CA LEU A 75 -4.71 5.74 1.09
C LEU A 75 -3.73 6.88 0.76
N ARG A 76 -2.59 6.93 1.44
CA ARG A 76 -1.56 7.96 1.21
C ARG A 76 -0.92 7.83 -0.18
N ILE A 77 -0.57 6.61 -0.58
CA ILE A 77 0.02 6.35 -1.90
C ILE A 77 -0.97 6.68 -3.01
N HIS A 78 -2.23 6.29 -2.86
CA HIS A 78 -3.28 6.62 -3.82
C HIS A 78 -3.47 8.14 -3.96
N LYS A 79 -3.38 8.91 -2.87
CA LYS A 79 -3.41 10.37 -2.93
C LYS A 79 -2.25 10.97 -3.73
N LEU A 80 -1.06 10.38 -3.65
CA LEU A 80 0.07 10.81 -4.49
C LEU A 80 -0.22 10.58 -5.97
N TYR A 81 -0.83 9.45 -6.31
CA TYR A 81 -1.25 9.15 -7.68
C TYR A 81 -2.35 10.10 -8.17
N GLU A 82 -3.40 10.30 -7.39
CA GLU A 82 -4.49 11.22 -7.74
C GLU A 82 -4.03 12.67 -7.94
N SER A 83 -3.04 13.10 -7.14
CA SER A 83 -2.49 14.47 -7.23
C SER A 83 -1.50 14.65 -8.38
N GLY A 84 -1.15 13.59 -9.10
CA GLY A 84 -0.18 13.63 -10.20
C GLY A 84 1.29 13.68 -9.75
N ILE A 85 1.58 13.56 -8.44
CA ILE A 85 2.94 13.46 -7.91
C ILE A 85 3.56 12.12 -8.30
N MET A 86 2.78 11.04 -8.23
CA MET A 86 3.14 9.71 -8.68
C MET A 86 2.64 9.51 -10.11
N THR A 87 3.51 9.05 -11.01
CA THR A 87 3.13 8.72 -12.38
C THR A 87 2.33 7.42 -12.44
N LYS A 88 1.66 7.18 -13.58
CA LYS A 88 0.96 5.92 -13.81
C LYS A 88 1.92 4.73 -13.83
N GLU A 89 3.07 4.89 -14.45
CA GLU A 89 4.11 3.85 -14.52
C GLU A 89 4.63 3.46 -13.13
N GLU A 90 4.68 4.40 -12.20
CA GLU A 90 5.05 4.14 -10.80
C GLU A 90 3.90 3.51 -10.00
N TRP A 91 2.66 3.93 -10.29
CA TRP A 91 1.46 3.44 -9.60
C TRP A 91 1.12 1.98 -9.92
N LEU A 92 1.18 1.59 -11.20
CA LEU A 92 0.70 0.27 -11.63
C LEU A 92 1.38 -0.92 -10.92
N PRO A 93 2.72 -0.96 -10.78
CA PRO A 93 3.36 -2.04 -10.01
C PRO A 93 2.95 -2.06 -8.54
N ILE A 94 2.79 -0.89 -7.93
CA ILE A 94 2.36 -0.77 -6.53
C ILE A 94 0.91 -1.26 -6.38
N ALA A 95 0.04 -0.89 -7.30
CA ALA A 95 -1.35 -1.36 -7.30
C ALA A 95 -1.46 -2.89 -7.39
N LEU A 96 -0.63 -3.53 -8.23
CA LEU A 96 -0.58 -4.98 -8.34
C LEU A 96 -0.14 -5.64 -7.02
N GLU A 97 0.87 -5.08 -6.38
CA GLU A 97 1.38 -5.57 -5.10
C GLU A 97 0.35 -5.41 -3.97
N MET A 98 -0.32 -4.27 -3.92
CA MET A 98 -1.42 -4.01 -2.97
C MET A 98 -2.60 -4.95 -3.19
N ASP A 99 -2.98 -5.18 -4.44
CA ASP A 99 -4.06 -6.12 -4.80
C ASP A 99 -3.72 -7.52 -4.32
N PHE A 100 -2.49 -7.97 -4.53
CA PHE A 100 -2.01 -9.26 -4.03
C PHE A 100 -2.12 -9.34 -2.51
N MET A 101 -1.67 -8.34 -1.77
CA MET A 101 -1.72 -8.33 -0.31
C MET A 101 -3.16 -8.41 0.23
N ILE A 102 -4.09 -7.71 -0.40
CA ILE A 102 -5.49 -7.67 0.03
C ILE A 102 -6.25 -8.95 -0.36
N ASN A 103 -6.04 -9.45 -1.57
CA ASN A 103 -6.85 -10.54 -2.12
C ASN A 103 -6.22 -11.93 -1.91
N ALA A 104 -4.98 -12.02 -1.46
CA ALA A 104 -4.30 -13.29 -1.20
C ALA A 104 -4.93 -14.08 -0.04
N SER A 105 -5.61 -13.42 0.89
CA SER A 105 -6.22 -14.03 2.05
C SER A 105 -7.70 -13.68 2.18
N GLU A 106 -8.46 -14.56 2.79
CA GLU A 106 -9.86 -14.29 3.18
C GLU A 106 -9.93 -13.09 4.13
N TYR A 107 -9.01 -13.02 5.07
CA TYR A 107 -8.90 -11.90 6.01
C TYR A 107 -8.76 -10.54 5.29
N GLY A 108 -7.92 -10.44 4.29
CA GLY A 108 -7.75 -9.22 3.50
C GLY A 108 -9.02 -8.86 2.72
N ARG A 109 -9.71 -9.83 2.14
CA ARG A 109 -10.98 -9.61 1.44
C ARG A 109 -12.08 -9.12 2.38
N GLU A 110 -12.17 -9.69 3.58
CA GLU A 110 -13.10 -9.22 4.61
C GLU A 110 -12.76 -7.79 5.08
N TYR A 111 -11.48 -7.48 5.22
CA TYR A 111 -11.03 -6.15 5.60
C TYR A 111 -11.53 -5.06 4.64
N LYS A 112 -11.60 -5.32 3.34
CA LYS A 112 -12.16 -4.38 2.36
C LYS A 112 -13.61 -4.01 2.70
N ILE A 113 -14.38 -4.95 3.20
CA ILE A 113 -15.79 -4.74 3.58
C ILE A 113 -15.89 -3.87 4.83
N PHE A 114 -14.98 -4.04 5.79
CA PHE A 114 -14.95 -3.25 7.02
C PHE A 114 -14.46 -1.81 6.86
N ARG A 115 -13.85 -1.48 5.72
CA ARG A 115 -13.31 -0.14 5.44
C ARG A 115 -13.95 0.51 4.21
N PRO A 116 -15.27 0.78 4.23
CA PRO A 116 -15.95 1.40 3.09
C PRO A 116 -15.43 2.80 2.77
N SER A 117 -14.82 3.49 3.73
CA SER A 117 -14.17 4.79 3.51
C SER A 117 -12.99 4.74 2.53
N LEU A 118 -12.47 3.55 2.24
CA LEU A 118 -11.40 3.32 1.27
C LEU A 118 -11.92 2.77 -0.06
N GLU A 119 -13.22 2.84 -0.35
CA GLU A 119 -13.83 2.28 -1.55
C GLU A 119 -13.15 2.76 -2.84
N LYS A 120 -12.87 4.05 -2.94
CA LYS A 120 -12.15 4.63 -4.09
C LYS A 120 -10.74 4.08 -4.24
N VAL A 121 -10.06 3.85 -3.12
CA VAL A 121 -8.71 3.26 -3.10
C VAL A 121 -8.76 1.82 -3.57
N TRP A 122 -9.72 1.03 -3.08
CA TRP A 122 -9.92 -0.36 -3.52
C TRP A 122 -10.20 -0.45 -5.02
N ALA A 123 -11.06 0.40 -5.54
CA ALA A 123 -11.38 0.45 -6.98
C ALA A 123 -10.16 0.84 -7.82
N ALA A 124 -9.36 1.80 -7.39
CA ALA A 124 -8.13 2.21 -8.07
C ALA A 124 -7.06 1.11 -8.06
N ILE A 125 -6.91 0.40 -6.95
CA ILE A 125 -6.00 -0.74 -6.84
C ILE A 125 -6.42 -1.86 -7.79
N ASP A 126 -7.68 -2.23 -7.80
CA ASP A 126 -8.22 -3.28 -8.67
C ASP A 126 -8.01 -2.96 -10.16
N THR A 127 -8.32 -1.72 -10.56
CA THR A 127 -8.12 -1.25 -11.93
C THR A 127 -6.64 -1.24 -12.31
N GLY A 128 -5.78 -0.71 -11.45
CA GLY A 128 -4.33 -0.63 -11.68
C GLY A 128 -3.67 -2.01 -11.74
N ALA A 129 -4.07 -2.91 -10.86
CA ALA A 129 -3.56 -4.29 -10.84
C ALA A 129 -3.92 -5.05 -12.13
N LYS A 130 -5.15 -4.92 -12.60
CA LYS A 130 -5.58 -5.53 -13.87
C LYS A 130 -4.78 -5.00 -15.06
N GLU A 131 -4.59 -3.70 -15.14
CA GLU A 131 -3.79 -3.08 -16.20
C GLU A 131 -2.33 -3.54 -16.15
N GLN A 132 -1.72 -3.58 -14.97
CA GLN A 132 -0.34 -4.06 -14.79
C GLN A 132 -0.19 -5.52 -15.22
N MET A 133 -1.13 -6.38 -14.87
CA MET A 133 -1.12 -7.78 -15.30
C MET A 133 -1.23 -7.91 -16.82
N GLN A 134 -2.04 -7.09 -17.47
CA GLN A 134 -2.13 -7.05 -18.94
C GLN A 134 -0.80 -6.62 -19.56
N ASN A 135 -0.15 -5.59 -19.01
CA ASN A 135 1.15 -5.11 -19.48
C ASN A 135 2.23 -6.19 -19.36
N LEU A 136 2.25 -6.94 -18.24
CA LEU A 136 3.21 -8.01 -18.02
C LEU A 136 3.00 -9.21 -18.98
N ARG A 137 1.75 -9.49 -19.35
CA ARG A 137 1.43 -10.56 -20.31
C ARG A 137 1.75 -10.17 -21.75
N ALA A 138 1.75 -8.90 -22.08
CA ALA A 138 2.05 -8.37 -23.42
C ALA A 138 3.56 -8.18 -23.67
N ALA A 139 4.37 -8.22 -22.62
CA ALA A 139 5.83 -8.08 -22.69
C ALA A 139 6.52 -9.46 -23.03
#